data_3f81ad0b603f432bdf20e3bd8d0f8dbd
#
_entry.id   3f81ad0b603f432bdf20e3bd8d0f8dbd
#
_cell.length_a   1.000
_cell.length_b   1.000
_cell.length_c   1.000
_cell.angle_alpha   90.00
_cell.angle_beta   90.00
_cell.angle_gamma   90.00
#
_symmetry.space_group_name_H-M   'P 1'
#
loop_
_entity.id
_entity.type
_entity.pdbx_description
1 polymer ?
#
loop_
_entity_poly.entity_id
_entity_poly.type
_entity_poly.pdbx_seq_one_letter_code
_entity_poly.pdbx_strand_id
1 'polypeptide(L)'
;MEASVSGCSSAIDMLHGELSKLSKAERRQVDRHKYFLSLERGRDVGFEMAARDWLEKHSQQWREERQRRMMAMQWDEIAKYKWLRSEEARRDLGTAAALEWIRLYAAAWREWFEKEYADVDELPGSNS
;
A
#
# COMPACT_ATOMS: atom_id res chain seq x y z
N MET A 1 -7.20 -16.00 35.61
CA MET A 1 -7.27 -17.17 34.75
C MET A 1 -7.92 -16.92 33.42
N GLU A 2 -9.14 -16.46 33.50
CA GLU A 2 -9.87 -16.15 32.28
C GLU A 2 -9.27 -15.03 31.50
N ALA A 3 -8.65 -14.09 32.18
CA ALA A 3 -8.03 -12.95 31.52
C ALA A 3 -6.93 -13.40 30.57
N SER A 4 -6.12 -14.39 30.96
CA SER A 4 -5.04 -14.84 30.08
C SER A 4 -5.57 -15.61 28.88
N VAL A 5 -6.64 -16.37 29.07
CA VAL A 5 -7.27 -17.08 27.94
C VAL A 5 -7.89 -16.08 26.99
N SER A 6 -8.60 -15.10 27.54
CA SER A 6 -9.19 -14.04 26.73
C SER A 6 -8.14 -13.25 25.96
N GLY A 7 -7.03 -12.97 26.62
CA GLY A 7 -5.94 -12.26 25.97
C GLY A 7 -5.38 -13.00 24.79
N CYS A 8 -5.18 -14.31 24.92
CA CYS A 8 -4.69 -15.16 23.82
C CYS A 8 -5.68 -15.18 22.67
N SER A 9 -6.96 -15.35 22.98
CA SER A 9 -8.03 -15.34 21.99
C SER A 9 -8.07 -14.03 21.23
N SER A 10 -7.98 -12.92 21.95
CA SER A 10 -7.99 -11.59 21.34
C SER A 10 -6.82 -11.39 20.41
N ALA A 11 -5.63 -11.85 20.81
CA ALA A 11 -4.45 -11.70 19.98
C ALA A 11 -4.58 -12.49 18.67
N ILE A 12 -5.11 -13.72 18.76
CA ILE A 12 -5.33 -14.55 17.59
C ILE A 12 -6.37 -13.91 16.67
N ASP A 13 -7.45 -13.41 17.25
CA ASP A 13 -8.51 -12.74 16.48
C ASP A 13 -7.99 -11.49 15.79
N MET A 14 -7.14 -10.73 16.46
CA MET A 14 -6.53 -9.54 15.88
C MET A 14 -5.63 -9.89 14.70
N LEU A 15 -4.85 -10.95 14.83
CA LEU A 15 -3.99 -11.41 13.77
C LEU A 15 -4.82 -11.84 12.56
N HIS A 16 -5.86 -12.64 12.78
CA HIS A 16 -6.75 -13.06 11.70
C HIS A 16 -7.41 -11.88 11.01
N GLY A 17 -7.81 -10.88 11.79
CA GLY A 17 -8.38 -9.65 11.25
C GLY A 17 -7.39 -8.91 10.37
N GLU A 18 -6.14 -8.82 10.79
CA GLU A 18 -5.10 -8.18 9.99
C GLU A 18 -4.81 -8.95 8.72
N LEU A 19 -4.76 -10.28 8.80
CA LEU A 19 -4.52 -11.12 7.63
C LEU A 19 -5.63 -10.97 6.60
N SER A 20 -6.87 -10.87 7.05
CA SER A 20 -8.00 -10.72 6.13
C SER A 20 -8.06 -9.32 5.51
N LYS A 21 -7.41 -8.34 6.13
CA LYS A 21 -7.38 -6.96 5.63
C LYS A 21 -6.21 -6.69 4.70
N LEU A 22 -5.32 -7.64 4.52
CA LEU A 22 -4.19 -7.45 3.63
C LEU A 22 -4.67 -7.23 2.20
N SER A 23 -4.12 -6.21 1.56
CA SER A 23 -4.41 -5.97 0.15
C SER A 23 -3.73 -7.04 -0.70
N LYS A 24 -4.10 -7.09 -1.96
CA LYS A 24 -3.47 -8.01 -2.90
C LYS A 24 -1.97 -7.80 -2.97
N ALA A 25 -1.55 -6.55 -3.04
CA ALA A 25 -0.13 -6.20 -3.08
C ALA A 25 0.59 -6.65 -1.82
N GLU A 26 -0.04 -6.47 -0.66
CA GLU A 26 0.55 -6.90 0.61
C GLU A 26 0.66 -8.42 0.70
N ARG A 27 -0.33 -9.13 0.20
CA ARG A 27 -0.28 -10.60 0.17
C ARG A 27 0.88 -11.09 -0.69
N ARG A 28 1.14 -10.42 -1.80
CA ARG A 28 2.28 -10.77 -2.63
C ARG A 28 3.60 -10.56 -1.89
N GLN A 29 3.68 -9.50 -1.10
CA GLN A 29 4.88 -9.27 -0.28
C GLN A 29 5.05 -10.36 0.76
N VAL A 30 3.97 -10.80 1.37
CA VAL A 30 4.01 -11.90 2.34
C VAL A 30 4.43 -13.21 1.67
N ASP A 31 3.90 -13.52 0.50
CA ASP A 31 4.28 -14.72 -0.24
C ASP A 31 5.76 -14.73 -0.58
N ARG A 32 6.28 -13.60 -0.98
CA ARG A 32 7.70 -13.43 -1.28
C ARG A 32 8.53 -13.63 -0.03
N HIS A 33 8.11 -13.05 1.07
CA HIS A 33 8.77 -13.18 2.36
C HIS A 33 8.74 -14.64 2.84
N LYS A 34 7.63 -15.32 2.64
CA LYS A 34 7.47 -16.73 2.96
C LYS A 34 8.51 -17.58 2.23
N TYR A 35 8.71 -17.28 0.95
CA TYR A 35 9.70 -18.00 0.15
C TYR A 35 11.10 -17.86 0.76
N PHE A 36 11.50 -16.65 1.09
CA PHE A 36 12.83 -16.41 1.64
C PHE A 36 12.98 -17.01 3.04
N LEU A 37 11.98 -16.88 3.88
CA LEU A 37 12.01 -17.50 5.20
C LEU A 37 12.11 -19.02 5.12
N SER A 38 11.38 -19.61 4.19
CA SER A 38 11.38 -21.06 4.01
C SER A 38 12.75 -21.55 3.56
N LEU A 39 13.39 -20.80 2.67
CA LEU A 39 14.77 -21.11 2.25
C LEU A 39 15.73 -21.05 3.43
N GLU A 40 15.60 -20.01 4.22
CA GLU A 40 16.47 -19.78 5.37
C GLU A 40 16.35 -20.90 6.40
N ARG A 41 15.13 -21.37 6.63
CA ARG A 41 14.86 -22.39 7.64
C ARG A 41 14.90 -23.81 7.12
N GLY A 42 15.04 -23.98 5.82
CA GLY A 42 15.09 -25.29 5.21
C GLY A 42 13.77 -26.04 5.24
N ARG A 43 12.66 -25.35 5.42
CA ARG A 43 11.32 -25.92 5.41
C ARG A 43 10.27 -24.86 5.13
N ASP A 44 9.11 -25.29 4.69
CA ASP A 44 7.99 -24.37 4.46
C ASP A 44 7.47 -23.84 5.80
N VAL A 45 7.57 -22.52 6.00
CA VAL A 45 7.13 -21.89 7.25
C VAL A 45 5.64 -21.61 7.29
N GLY A 46 4.96 -21.63 6.14
CA GLY A 46 3.53 -21.37 6.06
C GLY A 46 3.21 -19.88 5.96
N PHE A 47 2.01 -19.61 5.47
CA PHE A 47 1.57 -18.22 5.23
C PHE A 47 1.43 -17.44 6.52
N GLU A 48 0.80 -18.02 7.54
CA GLU A 48 0.55 -17.31 8.80
C GLU A 48 1.83 -16.83 9.47
N MET A 49 2.83 -17.69 9.53
CA MET A 49 4.10 -17.32 10.13
C MET A 49 4.80 -16.24 9.34
N ALA A 50 4.82 -16.38 8.02
CA ALA A 50 5.44 -15.40 7.15
C ALA A 50 4.72 -14.06 7.24
N ALA A 51 3.39 -14.08 7.29
CA ALA A 51 2.59 -12.87 7.42
C ALA A 51 2.85 -12.15 8.73
N ARG A 52 2.92 -12.89 9.82
CA ARG A 52 3.21 -12.30 11.12
C ARG A 52 4.59 -11.64 11.13
N ASP A 53 5.59 -12.36 10.62
CA ASP A 53 6.95 -11.84 10.56
C ASP A 53 7.03 -10.59 9.67
N TRP A 54 6.37 -10.63 8.51
CA TRP A 54 6.35 -9.50 7.59
C TRP A 54 5.65 -8.30 8.21
N LEU A 55 4.51 -8.52 8.86
CA LEU A 55 3.77 -7.44 9.51
C LEU A 55 4.59 -6.77 10.60
N GLU A 56 5.31 -7.56 11.39
CA GLU A 56 6.12 -7.02 12.46
C GLU A 56 7.36 -6.28 11.97
N LYS A 57 8.02 -6.81 10.97
CA LYS A 57 9.36 -6.32 10.60
C LYS A 57 9.41 -5.46 9.36
N HIS A 58 8.46 -5.63 8.45
CA HIS A 58 8.58 -5.01 7.12
C HIS A 58 7.37 -4.18 6.70
N SER A 59 6.20 -4.42 7.26
CA SER A 59 4.99 -3.83 6.73
C SER A 59 4.95 -2.30 6.82
N GLN A 60 5.41 -1.74 7.93
CA GLN A 60 5.36 -0.30 8.11
C GLN A 60 6.20 0.42 7.08
N GLN A 61 7.45 -0.03 6.92
CA GLN A 61 8.35 0.58 5.95
C GLN A 61 7.82 0.44 4.52
N TRP A 62 7.31 -0.75 4.20
CA TRP A 62 6.75 -1.00 2.87
C TRP A 62 5.54 -0.11 2.58
N ARG A 63 4.64 0.01 3.56
CA ARG A 63 3.46 0.85 3.41
C ARG A 63 3.80 2.32 3.27
N GLU A 64 4.76 2.79 4.05
CA GLU A 64 5.22 4.18 3.96
C GLU A 64 5.86 4.47 2.61
N GLU A 65 6.68 3.55 2.13
CA GLU A 65 7.32 3.67 0.83
C GLU A 65 6.30 3.71 -0.29
N ARG A 66 5.33 2.79 -0.24
CA ARG A 66 4.26 2.74 -1.23
C ARG A 66 3.42 4.01 -1.21
N GLN A 67 3.09 4.49 -0.04
CA GLN A 67 2.34 5.73 0.13
C GLN A 67 3.09 6.91 -0.47
N ARG A 68 4.38 6.98 -0.21
CA ARG A 68 5.23 8.05 -0.73
C ARG A 68 5.25 8.06 -2.25
N ARG A 69 5.36 6.90 -2.85
CA ARG A 69 5.38 6.77 -4.31
C ARG A 69 4.02 7.08 -4.91
N MET A 70 2.97 6.61 -4.26
CA MET A 70 1.62 6.92 -4.70
C MET A 70 1.38 8.43 -4.69
N MET A 71 1.81 9.10 -3.63
CA MET A 71 1.67 10.55 -3.53
C MET A 71 2.47 11.28 -4.60
N ALA A 72 3.68 10.82 -4.88
CA ALA A 72 4.50 11.41 -5.93
C ALA A 72 3.82 11.31 -7.29
N MET A 73 3.22 10.16 -7.58
CA MET A 73 2.49 9.97 -8.82
C MET A 73 1.24 10.84 -8.90
N GLN A 74 0.55 11.02 -7.77
CA GLN A 74 -0.59 11.93 -7.72
C GLN A 74 -0.17 13.38 -7.98
N TRP A 75 0.95 13.79 -7.39
CA TRP A 75 1.46 15.14 -7.61
C TRP A 75 1.76 15.39 -9.08
N ASP A 76 2.27 14.40 -9.79
CA ASP A 76 2.51 14.51 -11.23
C ASP A 76 1.19 14.72 -11.97
N GLU A 77 0.17 13.96 -11.61
CA GLU A 77 -1.15 14.10 -12.25
C GLU A 77 -1.76 15.46 -11.95
N ILE A 78 -1.63 15.93 -10.72
CA ILE A 78 -2.12 17.26 -10.34
C ILE A 78 -1.40 18.34 -11.11
N ALA A 79 -0.08 18.21 -11.27
CA ALA A 79 0.71 19.18 -12.02
C ALA A 79 0.27 19.26 -13.48
N LYS A 80 0.02 18.13 -14.11
CA LYS A 80 -0.48 18.07 -15.49
C LYS A 80 -1.84 18.72 -15.61
N TYR A 81 -2.73 18.42 -14.67
CA TYR A 81 -4.08 18.97 -14.68
C TYR A 81 -4.04 20.49 -14.50
N LYS A 82 -3.26 20.95 -13.54
CA LYS A 82 -3.07 22.37 -13.28
C LYS A 82 -2.57 23.09 -14.52
N TRP A 83 -1.60 22.51 -15.20
CA TRP A 83 -1.05 23.10 -16.42
C TRP A 83 -2.11 23.20 -17.50
N LEU A 84 -2.85 22.12 -17.76
CA LEU A 84 -3.90 22.10 -18.77
C LEU A 84 -5.00 23.11 -18.47
N ARG A 85 -5.46 23.14 -17.23
CA ARG A 85 -6.53 24.07 -16.85
C ARG A 85 -6.08 25.52 -16.92
N SER A 86 -4.83 25.76 -16.55
CA SER A 86 -4.27 27.12 -16.62
C SER A 86 -4.13 27.57 -18.06
N GLU A 87 -3.73 26.68 -18.96
CA GLU A 87 -3.66 26.99 -20.38
C GLU A 87 -5.04 27.34 -20.94
N GLU A 88 -6.06 26.56 -20.58
CA GLU A 88 -7.43 26.83 -21.01
C GLU A 88 -7.93 28.19 -20.52
N ALA A 89 -7.64 28.52 -19.27
CA ALA A 89 -8.07 29.76 -18.66
C ALA A 89 -7.20 30.95 -19.04
N ARG A 90 -6.04 30.70 -19.64
CA ARG A 90 -5.02 31.69 -19.99
C ARG A 90 -4.54 32.48 -18.77
N ARG A 91 -4.45 31.80 -17.64
CA ARG A 91 -3.90 32.36 -16.41
C ARG A 91 -3.55 31.22 -15.47
N ASP A 92 -2.65 31.47 -14.53
CA ASP A 92 -2.26 30.47 -13.55
C ASP A 92 -3.39 30.28 -12.54
N LEU A 93 -3.95 29.08 -12.49
CA LEU A 93 -5.02 28.74 -11.55
C LEU A 93 -4.50 28.31 -10.19
N GLY A 94 -3.23 27.91 -10.12
CA GLY A 94 -2.56 27.60 -8.86
C GLY A 94 -3.27 26.52 -8.04
N THR A 95 -3.40 26.80 -6.74
CA THR A 95 -3.98 25.86 -5.78
C THR A 95 -5.42 25.47 -6.12
N ALA A 96 -6.17 26.38 -6.75
CA ALA A 96 -7.56 26.09 -7.10
C ALA A 96 -7.67 24.89 -8.03
N ALA A 97 -6.78 24.79 -9.02
CA ALA A 97 -6.79 23.65 -9.93
C ALA A 97 -6.37 22.36 -9.23
N ALA A 98 -5.41 22.45 -8.33
CA ALA A 98 -4.99 21.29 -7.54
C ALA A 98 -6.14 20.76 -6.69
N LEU A 99 -6.83 21.63 -5.99
CA LEU A 99 -7.97 21.25 -5.16
C LEU A 99 -9.12 20.68 -6.01
N GLU A 100 -9.32 21.22 -7.20
CA GLU A 100 -10.33 20.71 -8.13
C GLU A 100 -10.00 19.27 -8.51
N TRP A 101 -8.74 18.99 -8.86
CA TRP A 101 -8.33 17.63 -9.21
C TRP A 101 -8.58 16.67 -8.05
N ILE A 102 -8.19 17.08 -6.84
CA ILE A 102 -8.37 16.25 -5.65
C ILE A 102 -9.85 15.93 -5.44
N ARG A 103 -10.70 16.94 -5.54
CA ARG A 103 -12.13 16.76 -5.33
C ARG A 103 -12.77 15.87 -6.39
N LEU A 104 -12.38 16.04 -7.64
CA LEU A 104 -13.04 15.36 -8.76
C LEU A 104 -12.45 13.99 -9.07
N TYR A 105 -11.14 13.82 -8.92
CA TYR A 105 -10.46 12.65 -9.47
C TYR A 105 -9.65 11.81 -8.48
N ALA A 106 -9.30 12.34 -7.32
CA ALA A 106 -8.37 11.66 -6.43
C ALA A 106 -8.85 10.28 -6.00
N ALA A 107 -10.14 10.16 -5.66
CA ALA A 107 -10.68 8.88 -5.19
C ALA A 107 -10.63 7.82 -6.29
N ALA A 108 -11.06 8.18 -7.49
CA ALA A 108 -11.03 7.27 -8.63
C ALA A 108 -9.61 6.91 -9.02
N TRP A 109 -8.70 7.87 -8.94
CA TRP A 109 -7.30 7.63 -9.25
C TRP A 109 -6.66 6.65 -8.27
N ARG A 110 -6.95 6.79 -6.98
CA ARG A 110 -6.43 5.87 -5.96
C ARG A 110 -6.96 4.45 -6.16
N GLU A 111 -8.22 4.35 -6.54
CA GLU A 111 -8.82 3.06 -6.86
C GLU A 111 -8.12 2.42 -8.06
N TRP A 112 -7.88 3.21 -9.10
CA TRP A 112 -7.12 2.77 -10.26
C TRP A 112 -5.70 2.31 -9.86
N PHE A 113 -5.04 3.09 -9.02
CA PHE A 113 -3.69 2.78 -8.56
C PHE A 113 -3.65 1.44 -7.83
N GLU A 114 -4.58 1.22 -6.93
CA GLU A 114 -4.63 -0.04 -6.18
C GLU A 114 -4.86 -1.24 -7.10
N LYS A 115 -5.67 -1.07 -8.10
CA LYS A 115 -5.92 -2.11 -9.09
C LYS A 115 -4.71 -2.38 -9.96
N GLU A 116 -4.12 -1.33 -10.47
CA GLU A 116 -3.01 -1.41 -11.43
C GLU A 116 -1.76 -1.99 -10.79
N TYR A 117 -1.49 -1.63 -9.55
CA TYR A 117 -0.28 -2.06 -8.87
C TYR A 117 -0.52 -3.13 -7.81
N ALA A 118 -1.68 -3.76 -7.82
CA ALA A 118 -2.00 -4.84 -6.88
C ALA A 118 -1.17 -6.08 -7.14
N ASP A 119 -0.87 -6.35 -8.41
CA ASP A 119 -0.20 -7.57 -8.83
C ASP A 119 1.26 -7.37 -9.20
N VAL A 120 1.82 -6.18 -9.00
CA VAL A 120 3.22 -5.92 -9.30
C VAL A 120 3.99 -5.62 -8.03
N ASP A 121 5.23 -6.07 -7.99
CA ASP A 121 6.09 -5.89 -6.83
C ASP A 121 6.77 -4.54 -6.80
N GLU A 122 6.93 -3.92 -7.95
CA GLU A 122 7.65 -2.67 -8.07
C GLU A 122 6.76 -1.56 -8.58
N LEU A 123 6.92 -0.38 -7.98
CA LEU A 123 6.22 0.81 -8.42
C LEU A 123 7.08 1.55 -9.43
N PRO A 124 6.47 2.37 -10.31
CA PRO A 124 7.25 3.18 -11.24
C PRO A 124 8.28 4.02 -10.51
N GLY A 125 9.49 4.03 -11.03
CA GLY A 125 10.59 4.77 -10.43
C GLY A 125 11.26 4.09 -9.26
N SER A 126 10.88 2.87 -8.93
CA SER A 126 11.47 2.16 -7.80
C SER A 126 12.72 1.37 -8.16
N ASN A 127 12.98 1.22 -9.41
CA ASN A 127 14.16 0.51 -9.90
C ASN A 127 15.34 1.39 -9.94
N SER A 128 16.24 1.20 -9.09
CA SER A 128 17.46 2.02 -9.18
C SER A 128 18.61 1.30 -8.59
#